data_590bc95e0e8a9bd258516fd8876201f6
#
_entry.id   590bc95e0e8a9bd258516fd8876201f6
#
_cell.length_a   1.000
_cell.length_b   1.000
_cell.length_c   1.000
_cell.angle_alpha   90.00
_cell.angle_beta   90.00
_cell.angle_gamma   90.00
#
_symmetry.space_group_name_H-M   'P 1'
#
loop_
_entity.id
_entity.type
_entity.pdbx_description
1 polymer ?
#
loop_
_entity_poly.entity_id
_entity_poly.type
_entity_poly.pdbx_seq_one_letter_code
_entity_poly.pdbx_strand_id
1 'polypeptide(L)'
;MSMADRIFVDMCKDILENGTSTEGEKVRPVWPDGTPAYTIKKFGVGNRYDLRKEFPLLTLRRTALKSATDEMLWIWQQKSNNIHDLHSHIWDEWADENGSIGKAYGYQLGVKHQYREGMMDQVDRVIYDLKNNPFSRRIMTNIYVHQDLHEMNLYPCAYSMTFNVTQRPGEDKLTLNAILNQRSQDVLAANNWNVVQYSVLVHMLAQVCDMNVGELVHVIADAHIYDRHIPIIKELISRPQYDAPTFTLNPEIKDFYAFTRNDVSVENYITGEQITDIPIAI
;
A
#
# COMPACT_ATOMS: atom_id res chain seq x y z
N MET A 1 -21.43 7.60 -2.33
CA MET A 1 -20.67 6.33 -2.56
C MET A 1 -19.27 6.69 -2.95
N SER A 2 -18.29 6.25 -2.18
CA SER A 2 -16.88 6.53 -2.47
C SER A 2 -16.34 5.72 -3.64
N MET A 3 -15.33 6.24 -4.31
CA MET A 3 -14.60 5.54 -5.36
C MET A 3 -13.93 4.27 -4.81
N ALA A 4 -13.37 4.35 -3.60
CA ALA A 4 -12.70 3.23 -2.96
C ALA A 4 -13.64 2.05 -2.71
N ASP A 5 -14.85 2.32 -2.19
CA ASP A 5 -15.84 1.27 -1.95
C ASP A 5 -16.28 0.60 -3.25
N ARG A 6 -16.57 1.39 -4.30
CA ARG A 6 -16.97 0.85 -5.59
C ARG A 6 -15.90 -0.07 -6.16
N ILE A 7 -14.65 0.39 -6.21
CA ILE A 7 -13.51 -0.41 -6.72
C ILE A 7 -13.35 -1.70 -5.90
N PHE A 8 -13.43 -1.60 -4.58
CA PHE A 8 -13.29 -2.76 -3.69
C PHE A 8 -14.43 -3.77 -3.90
N VAL A 9 -15.68 -3.30 -3.95
CA VAL A 9 -16.86 -4.16 -4.17
C VAL A 9 -16.80 -4.84 -5.53
N ASP A 10 -16.47 -4.11 -6.60
CA ASP A 10 -16.36 -4.65 -7.94
C ASP A 10 -15.25 -5.71 -8.02
N MET A 11 -14.09 -5.44 -7.44
CA MET A 11 -12.98 -6.40 -7.35
C MET A 11 -13.36 -7.66 -6.57
N CYS A 12 -14.00 -7.52 -5.40
CA CYS A 12 -14.43 -8.66 -4.59
C CYS A 12 -15.46 -9.53 -5.33
N LYS A 13 -16.45 -8.92 -5.99
CA LYS A 13 -17.43 -9.63 -6.80
C LYS A 13 -16.76 -10.38 -7.95
N ASP A 14 -15.87 -9.74 -8.67
CA ASP A 14 -15.15 -10.36 -9.77
C ASP A 14 -14.28 -11.55 -9.32
N ILE A 15 -13.62 -11.46 -8.15
CA ILE A 15 -12.89 -12.59 -7.58
C ILE A 15 -13.82 -13.72 -7.19
N LEU A 16 -14.94 -13.43 -6.51
CA LEU A 16 -15.88 -14.44 -6.05
C LEU A 16 -16.62 -15.16 -7.20
N GLU A 17 -16.92 -14.45 -8.29
CA GLU A 17 -17.69 -14.96 -9.43
C GLU A 17 -16.82 -15.60 -10.51
N ASN A 18 -15.63 -15.03 -10.75
CA ASN A 18 -14.79 -15.37 -11.90
C ASN A 18 -13.36 -15.80 -11.49
N GLY A 19 -13.07 -15.90 -10.19
CA GLY A 19 -11.78 -16.34 -9.69
C GLY A 19 -11.59 -17.85 -9.76
N THR A 20 -10.35 -18.28 -9.59
CA THR A 20 -9.97 -19.71 -9.55
C THR A 20 -9.72 -20.14 -8.12
N SER A 21 -10.34 -21.25 -7.68
CA SER A 21 -10.08 -21.85 -6.37
C SER A 21 -8.74 -22.56 -6.35
N THR A 22 -8.03 -22.47 -5.22
CA THR A 22 -6.83 -23.26 -4.93
C THR A 22 -7.13 -24.51 -4.08
N GLU A 23 -8.40 -24.86 -3.89
CA GLU A 23 -8.79 -26.06 -3.14
C GLU A 23 -8.17 -27.32 -3.76
N GLY A 24 -7.51 -28.11 -2.92
CA GLY A 24 -6.77 -29.30 -3.38
C GLY A 24 -5.36 -29.05 -3.92
N GLU A 25 -4.94 -27.80 -4.07
CA GLU A 25 -3.55 -27.46 -4.40
C GLU A 25 -2.66 -27.56 -3.17
N LYS A 26 -1.35 -27.77 -3.38
CA LYS A 26 -0.35 -27.62 -2.33
C LYS A 26 -0.10 -26.13 -2.07
N VAL A 27 -0.81 -25.56 -1.11
CA VAL A 27 -0.64 -24.16 -0.69
C VAL A 27 0.38 -24.05 0.46
N ARG A 28 1.09 -22.93 0.53
CA ARG A 28 2.03 -22.65 1.62
C ARG A 28 1.32 -22.18 2.90
N PRO A 29 0.37 -21.22 2.83
CA PRO A 29 -0.23 -20.66 4.02
C PRO A 29 -1.14 -21.68 4.72
N VAL A 30 -1.13 -21.61 6.05
CA VAL A 30 -1.99 -22.45 6.92
C VAL A 30 -2.74 -21.56 7.90
N TRP A 31 -3.90 -22.02 8.32
CA TRP A 31 -4.64 -21.42 9.43
C TRP A 31 -3.99 -21.77 10.77
N PRO A 32 -4.30 -21.05 11.87
CA PRO A 32 -3.76 -21.34 13.19
C PRO A 32 -4.00 -22.77 13.68
N ASP A 33 -5.02 -23.45 13.18
CA ASP A 33 -5.32 -24.86 13.48
C ASP A 33 -4.53 -25.86 12.62
N GLY A 34 -3.61 -25.37 11.77
CA GLY A 34 -2.75 -26.18 10.91
C GLY A 34 -3.42 -26.65 9.60
N THR A 35 -4.67 -26.29 9.36
CA THR A 35 -5.34 -26.62 8.09
C THR A 35 -4.86 -25.72 6.96
N PRO A 36 -4.78 -26.23 5.70
CA PRO A 36 -4.41 -25.42 4.54
C PRO A 36 -5.35 -24.21 4.38
N ALA A 37 -4.78 -23.03 4.13
CA ALA A 37 -5.55 -21.83 3.84
C ALA A 37 -5.73 -21.68 2.32
N TYR A 38 -6.85 -22.16 1.82
CA TYR A 38 -7.19 -22.06 0.40
C TYR A 38 -7.73 -20.68 0.05
N THR A 39 -7.66 -20.32 -1.22
CA THR A 39 -8.11 -19.03 -1.72
C THR A 39 -8.97 -19.17 -2.97
N ILE A 40 -9.80 -18.17 -3.23
CA ILE A 40 -10.27 -17.84 -4.57
C ILE A 40 -9.43 -16.66 -5.04
N LYS A 41 -8.77 -16.79 -6.19
CA LYS A 41 -7.83 -15.79 -6.69
C LYS A 41 -8.11 -15.36 -8.11
N LYS A 42 -7.71 -14.13 -8.43
CA LYS A 42 -7.74 -13.58 -9.79
C LYS A 42 -6.38 -13.03 -10.17
N PHE A 43 -5.94 -13.39 -11.37
CA PHE A 43 -4.68 -12.90 -11.94
C PHE A 43 -4.86 -11.55 -12.63
N GLY A 44 -3.93 -10.63 -12.39
CA GLY A 44 -3.80 -9.41 -13.19
C GLY A 44 -4.89 -8.37 -12.92
N VAL A 45 -5.20 -8.08 -11.65
CA VAL A 45 -6.17 -7.03 -11.28
C VAL A 45 -5.49 -5.66 -11.31
N GLY A 46 -6.14 -4.68 -11.93
CA GLY A 46 -5.69 -3.29 -12.01
C GLY A 46 -6.75 -2.32 -11.50
N ASN A 47 -6.50 -1.69 -10.36
CA ASN A 47 -7.37 -0.69 -9.76
C ASN A 47 -6.78 0.72 -9.95
N ARG A 48 -7.63 1.70 -10.25
CA ARG A 48 -7.22 3.09 -10.48
C ARG A 48 -7.93 4.03 -9.52
N TYR A 49 -7.18 4.75 -8.73
CA TYR A 49 -7.66 5.72 -7.75
C TYR A 49 -7.26 7.14 -8.18
N ASP A 50 -8.24 7.97 -8.49
CA ASP A 50 -8.03 9.40 -8.82
C ASP A 50 -7.95 10.22 -7.53
N LEU A 51 -6.72 10.39 -7.01
CA LEU A 51 -6.46 11.07 -5.74
C LEU A 51 -6.78 12.58 -5.76
N ARG A 52 -7.02 13.14 -6.94
CA ARG A 52 -7.47 14.54 -7.09
C ARG A 52 -8.93 14.71 -6.67
N LYS A 53 -9.71 13.64 -6.76
CA LYS A 53 -11.15 13.64 -6.49
C LYS A 53 -11.46 13.21 -5.08
N GLU A 54 -10.85 12.11 -4.65
CA GLU A 54 -11.14 11.46 -3.37
C GLU A 54 -9.89 10.79 -2.81
N PHE A 55 -9.76 10.83 -1.50
CA PHE A 55 -8.78 9.98 -0.82
C PHE A 55 -9.40 8.59 -0.59
N PRO A 56 -8.71 7.48 -0.98
CA PRO A 56 -9.33 6.17 -1.13
C PRO A 56 -9.43 5.37 0.19
N LEU A 57 -10.13 5.91 1.18
CA LEU A 57 -10.53 5.18 2.39
C LEU A 57 -11.84 4.44 2.16
N LEU A 58 -11.90 3.17 2.56
CA LEU A 58 -13.16 2.42 2.57
C LEU A 58 -14.12 2.99 3.61
N THR A 59 -15.42 3.05 3.24
CA THR A 59 -16.49 3.38 4.18
C THR A 59 -17.24 2.13 4.66
N LEU A 60 -17.08 0.98 4.01
CA LEU A 60 -17.64 -0.30 4.41
C LEU A 60 -17.18 -0.75 5.80
N ARG A 61 -15.94 -0.45 6.13
CA ARG A 61 -15.34 -0.58 7.46
C ARG A 61 -14.22 0.45 7.62
N ARG A 62 -13.85 0.76 8.85
CA ARG A 62 -12.80 1.75 9.12
C ARG A 62 -11.41 1.19 8.79
N THR A 63 -10.62 1.99 8.06
CA THR A 63 -9.18 1.80 7.93
C THR A 63 -8.45 2.81 8.83
N ALA A 64 -7.50 2.34 9.64
CA ALA A 64 -6.78 3.17 10.60
C ALA A 64 -5.70 4.00 9.88
N LEU A 65 -6.07 5.19 9.37
CA LEU A 65 -5.20 6.08 8.59
C LEU A 65 -3.85 6.33 9.28
N LYS A 66 -3.86 6.69 10.58
CA LYS A 66 -2.61 7.00 11.30
C LYS A 66 -1.67 5.80 11.41
N SER A 67 -2.21 4.60 11.62
CA SER A 67 -1.39 3.38 11.70
C SER A 67 -0.86 2.98 10.32
N ALA A 68 -1.66 3.11 9.27
CA ALA A 68 -1.21 2.88 7.90
C ALA A 68 -0.13 3.89 7.47
N THR A 69 -0.27 5.16 7.89
CA THR A 69 0.75 6.19 7.67
C THR A 69 2.04 5.89 8.44
N ASP A 70 1.93 5.47 9.70
CA ASP A 70 3.07 5.11 10.54
C ASP A 70 3.90 4.00 9.91
N GLU A 71 3.25 2.93 9.44
CA GLU A 71 3.94 1.84 8.74
C GLU A 71 4.56 2.30 7.41
N MET A 72 3.88 3.14 6.64
CA MET A 72 4.45 3.69 5.42
C MET A 72 5.71 4.53 5.72
N LEU A 73 5.69 5.35 6.79
CA LEU A 73 6.86 6.12 7.22
C LEU A 73 7.97 5.22 7.76
N TRP A 74 7.64 4.16 8.47
CA TRP A 74 8.60 3.15 8.93
C TRP A 74 9.35 2.51 7.75
N ILE A 75 8.63 2.18 6.65
CA ILE A 75 9.23 1.59 5.44
C ILE A 75 10.00 2.64 4.62
N TRP A 76 9.39 3.80 4.33
CA TRP A 76 9.91 4.74 3.33
C TRP A 76 10.79 5.85 3.90
N GLN A 77 10.50 6.31 5.10
CA GLN A 77 11.21 7.43 5.72
C GLN A 77 12.32 6.92 6.66
N GLN A 78 11.96 6.06 7.61
CA GLN A 78 12.92 5.49 8.56
C GLN A 78 13.79 4.42 7.91
N LYS A 79 13.28 3.76 6.85
CA LYS A 79 13.98 2.68 6.13
C LYS A 79 14.36 1.55 7.08
N SER A 80 13.51 1.33 8.08
CA SER A 80 13.73 0.35 9.12
C SER A 80 13.22 -1.03 8.72
N ASN A 81 13.82 -2.05 9.33
CA ASN A 81 13.35 -3.42 9.32
C ASN A 81 13.14 -3.96 10.75
N ASN A 82 13.14 -3.07 11.76
CA ASN A 82 12.93 -3.43 13.15
C ASN A 82 11.52 -2.99 13.61
N ILE A 83 10.72 -3.93 14.12
CA ILE A 83 9.35 -3.66 14.56
C ILE A 83 9.28 -2.75 15.79
N HIS A 84 10.37 -2.61 16.57
CA HIS A 84 10.40 -1.70 17.71
C HIS A 84 10.36 -0.21 17.30
N ASP A 85 10.62 0.09 16.02
CA ASP A 85 10.50 1.44 15.46
C ASP A 85 9.06 1.73 14.98
N LEU A 86 8.15 0.74 15.05
CA LEU A 86 6.76 0.83 14.62
C LEU A 86 5.83 0.86 15.84
N HIS A 87 4.79 1.70 15.80
CA HIS A 87 3.85 1.81 16.91
C HIS A 87 2.74 0.74 16.91
N SER A 88 2.61 -0.04 15.86
CA SER A 88 1.61 -1.11 15.73
C SER A 88 2.26 -2.49 15.82
N HIS A 89 1.46 -3.50 16.15
CA HIS A 89 1.90 -4.89 16.30
C HIS A 89 1.61 -5.77 15.08
N ILE A 90 1.35 -5.15 13.92
CA ILE A 90 0.93 -5.88 12.72
C ILE A 90 2.05 -6.69 12.06
N TRP A 91 3.30 -6.49 12.48
CA TRP A 91 4.48 -7.18 11.97
C TRP A 91 5.08 -8.20 12.95
N ASP A 92 4.53 -8.35 14.16
CA ASP A 92 5.10 -9.19 15.22
C ASP A 92 5.30 -10.65 14.78
N GLU A 93 4.37 -11.18 14.00
CA GLU A 93 4.40 -12.57 13.49
C GLU A 93 5.60 -12.87 12.54
N TRP A 94 6.17 -11.83 11.94
CA TRP A 94 7.29 -11.96 10.98
C TRP A 94 8.63 -11.48 11.54
N ALA A 95 8.65 -11.00 12.77
CA ALA A 95 9.87 -10.56 13.41
C ALA A 95 10.62 -11.72 14.09
N ASP A 96 11.93 -11.67 14.07
CA ASP A 96 12.78 -12.55 14.85
C ASP A 96 12.85 -12.11 16.33
N GLU A 97 13.62 -12.81 17.14
CA GLU A 97 13.83 -12.51 18.58
C GLU A 97 14.40 -11.10 18.86
N ASN A 98 15.02 -10.48 17.87
CA ASN A 98 15.56 -9.12 17.96
C ASN A 98 14.61 -8.06 17.39
N GLY A 99 13.43 -8.46 16.98
CA GLY A 99 12.44 -7.57 16.35
C GLY A 99 12.73 -7.26 14.88
N SER A 100 13.60 -8.00 14.21
CA SER A 100 13.95 -7.78 12.81
C SER A 100 13.06 -8.62 11.87
N ILE A 101 12.62 -8.01 10.77
CA ILE A 101 11.98 -8.72 9.64
C ILE A 101 12.99 -9.12 8.55
N GLY A 102 14.28 -9.06 8.86
CA GLY A 102 15.37 -9.37 7.93
C GLY A 102 15.61 -8.24 6.92
N LYS A 103 16.22 -8.56 5.78
CA LYS A 103 16.56 -7.58 4.74
C LYS A 103 15.36 -7.20 3.87
N ALA A 104 14.16 -7.09 4.46
CA ALA A 104 12.92 -6.82 3.76
C ALA A 104 12.51 -5.34 3.84
N TYR A 105 11.60 -4.93 2.97
CA TYR A 105 10.92 -3.63 2.93
C TYR A 105 11.83 -2.42 3.13
N GLY A 106 11.78 -1.75 4.28
CA GLY A 106 12.55 -0.54 4.56
C GLY A 106 14.05 -0.71 4.41
N TYR A 107 14.58 -1.88 4.80
CA TYR A 107 15.98 -2.20 4.60
C TYR A 107 16.42 -2.00 3.14
N GLN A 108 15.66 -2.56 2.19
CA GLN A 108 15.99 -2.47 0.76
C GLN A 108 15.89 -1.05 0.20
N LEU A 109 14.95 -0.25 0.71
CA LEU A 109 14.87 1.17 0.35
C LEU A 109 16.07 1.97 0.84
N GLY A 110 16.63 1.61 2.00
CA GLY A 110 17.76 2.29 2.64
C GLY A 110 19.12 1.93 2.09
N VAL A 111 19.26 0.84 1.32
CA VAL A 111 20.54 0.47 0.70
C VAL A 111 21.02 1.58 -0.23
N LYS A 112 22.26 2.04 -0.01
CA LYS A 112 22.87 3.09 -0.84
C LYS A 112 23.41 2.49 -2.15
N HIS A 113 23.08 3.13 -3.25
CA HIS A 113 23.51 2.78 -4.59
C HIS A 113 24.32 3.92 -5.21
N GLN A 114 25.32 3.58 -6.06
CA GLN A 114 26.09 4.56 -6.81
C GLN A 114 25.30 5.00 -8.05
N TYR A 115 24.96 6.28 -8.10
CA TYR A 115 24.43 6.96 -9.28
C TYR A 115 25.50 7.92 -9.84
N ARG A 116 25.22 8.52 -11.00
CA ARG A 116 26.12 9.54 -11.58
C ARG A 116 26.25 10.76 -10.70
N GLU A 117 25.18 11.11 -9.99
CA GLU A 117 25.05 12.26 -9.10
C GLU A 117 25.60 12.01 -7.70
N GLY A 118 25.97 10.76 -7.37
CA GLY A 118 26.51 10.38 -6.06
C GLY A 118 25.83 9.16 -5.45
N MET A 119 26.15 8.91 -4.18
CA MET A 119 25.54 7.81 -3.42
C MET A 119 24.18 8.25 -2.86
N MET A 120 23.14 7.53 -3.22
CA MET A 120 21.77 7.73 -2.72
C MET A 120 21.11 6.38 -2.46
N ASP A 121 20.17 6.33 -1.52
CA ASP A 121 19.22 5.23 -1.45
C ASP A 121 18.05 5.47 -2.44
N GLN A 122 17.15 4.48 -2.52
CA GLN A 122 16.07 4.53 -3.51
C GLN A 122 15.08 5.67 -3.25
N VAL A 123 14.81 6.03 -2.00
CA VAL A 123 13.88 7.12 -1.64
C VAL A 123 14.49 8.47 -1.98
N ASP A 124 15.75 8.70 -1.59
CA ASP A 124 16.48 9.92 -1.93
C ASP A 124 16.58 10.09 -3.45
N ARG A 125 16.80 8.97 -4.17
CA ARG A 125 16.84 8.97 -5.64
C ARG A 125 15.50 9.36 -6.26
N VAL A 126 14.39 8.85 -5.76
CA VAL A 126 13.04 9.23 -6.24
C VAL A 126 12.81 10.73 -6.03
N ILE A 127 13.08 11.24 -4.82
CA ILE A 127 12.89 12.67 -4.51
C ILE A 127 13.79 13.54 -5.39
N TYR A 128 15.04 13.14 -5.57
CA TYR A 128 16.00 13.83 -6.44
C TYR A 128 15.48 13.91 -7.89
N ASP A 129 15.06 12.80 -8.46
CA ASP A 129 14.58 12.74 -9.84
C ASP A 129 13.28 13.53 -10.02
N LEU A 130 12.32 13.44 -9.08
CA LEU A 130 11.09 14.22 -9.13
C LEU A 130 11.37 15.74 -9.14
N LYS A 131 12.37 16.21 -8.40
CA LYS A 131 12.74 17.63 -8.35
C LYS A 131 13.59 18.09 -9.53
N ASN A 132 14.50 17.25 -10.03
CA ASN A 132 15.51 17.68 -11.02
C ASN A 132 15.25 17.14 -12.42
N ASN A 133 14.50 16.06 -12.57
CA ASN A 133 14.24 15.40 -13.84
C ASN A 133 12.82 14.78 -13.89
N PRO A 134 11.76 15.56 -13.61
CA PRO A 134 10.42 15.06 -13.35
C PRO A 134 9.82 14.23 -14.51
N PHE A 135 10.18 14.54 -15.77
CA PHE A 135 9.68 13.80 -16.94
C PHE A 135 10.45 12.51 -17.25
N SER A 136 11.38 12.11 -16.38
CA SER A 136 12.08 10.84 -16.50
C SER A 136 11.10 9.66 -16.40
N ARG A 137 11.27 8.67 -17.28
CA ARG A 137 10.53 7.39 -17.25
C ARG A 137 11.25 6.33 -16.40
N ARG A 138 12.21 6.74 -15.56
CA ARG A 138 13.09 5.87 -14.77
C ARG A 138 12.94 6.10 -13.27
N ILE A 139 11.90 6.82 -12.85
CA ILE A 139 11.65 7.12 -11.43
C ILE A 139 10.88 5.94 -10.84
N MET A 140 11.59 5.07 -10.14
CA MET A 140 11.00 3.88 -9.56
C MET A 140 11.82 3.33 -8.38
N THR A 141 11.17 2.52 -7.58
CA THR A 141 11.80 1.70 -6.53
C THR A 141 11.55 0.23 -6.79
N ASN A 142 12.44 -0.63 -6.31
CA ASN A 142 12.24 -2.08 -6.30
C ASN A 142 12.89 -2.67 -5.04
N ILE A 143 12.08 -3.36 -4.25
CA ILE A 143 12.52 -3.96 -2.99
C ILE A 143 12.48 -5.49 -3.03
N TYR A 144 12.12 -6.10 -4.17
CA TYR A 144 12.23 -7.55 -4.37
C TYR A 144 13.61 -7.88 -4.92
N VAL A 145 14.58 -8.03 -4.04
CA VAL A 145 15.99 -8.24 -4.38
C VAL A 145 16.35 -9.70 -4.21
N HIS A 146 16.50 -10.43 -5.32
CA HIS A 146 16.72 -11.88 -5.33
C HIS A 146 17.95 -12.31 -4.51
N GLN A 147 18.99 -11.50 -4.48
CA GLN A 147 20.21 -11.78 -3.73
C GLN A 147 19.94 -11.90 -2.22
N ASP A 148 18.97 -11.16 -1.70
CA ASP A 148 18.70 -11.04 -0.26
C ASP A 148 17.44 -11.81 0.19
N LEU A 149 16.71 -12.49 -0.73
CA LEU A 149 15.45 -13.17 -0.38
C LEU A 149 15.60 -14.18 0.76
N HIS A 150 16.73 -14.88 0.85
CA HIS A 150 17.01 -15.86 1.88
C HIS A 150 17.19 -15.25 3.29
N GLU A 151 17.39 -13.92 3.36
CA GLU A 151 17.49 -13.15 4.60
C GLU A 151 16.23 -12.32 4.88
N MET A 152 15.13 -12.55 4.17
CA MET A 152 13.84 -11.91 4.37
C MET A 152 12.86 -12.85 5.06
N ASN A 153 12.31 -12.45 6.22
CA ASN A 153 11.31 -13.24 6.93
C ASN A 153 9.95 -13.22 6.19
N LEU A 154 9.68 -12.15 5.46
CA LEU A 154 8.53 -12.05 4.54
C LEU A 154 8.99 -11.39 3.22
N TYR A 155 8.77 -12.09 2.12
CA TYR A 155 9.05 -11.55 0.79
C TYR A 155 8.08 -10.40 0.46
N PRO A 156 8.57 -9.23 0.00
CA PRO A 156 7.72 -8.08 -0.26
C PRO A 156 6.55 -8.37 -1.18
N CYS A 157 5.33 -8.12 -0.71
CA CYS A 157 4.11 -8.20 -1.52
C CYS A 157 3.98 -6.96 -2.40
N ALA A 158 4.00 -5.78 -1.82
CA ALA A 158 4.11 -4.49 -2.50
C ALA A 158 5.60 -4.24 -2.80
N TYR A 159 6.06 -4.61 -3.98
CA TYR A 159 7.49 -4.75 -4.25
C TYR A 159 8.10 -3.62 -5.09
N SER A 160 7.29 -2.81 -5.75
CA SER A 160 7.80 -1.76 -6.64
C SER A 160 6.80 -0.61 -6.75
N MET A 161 7.34 0.61 -6.72
CA MET A 161 6.62 1.84 -7.09
C MET A 161 7.24 2.43 -8.35
N THR A 162 6.41 2.81 -9.31
CA THR A 162 6.82 3.58 -10.49
C THR A 162 6.12 4.92 -10.46
N PHE A 163 6.87 6.00 -10.64
CA PHE A 163 6.34 7.36 -10.65
C PHE A 163 6.39 7.94 -12.06
N ASN A 164 5.36 8.72 -12.40
CA ASN A 164 5.28 9.41 -13.66
C ASN A 164 4.69 10.80 -13.44
N VAL A 165 5.30 11.79 -14.05
CA VAL A 165 4.87 13.18 -13.96
C VAL A 165 4.28 13.64 -15.28
N THR A 166 3.13 14.27 -15.20
CA THR A 166 2.42 14.82 -16.37
C THR A 166 2.20 16.31 -16.22
N GLN A 167 2.26 17.04 -17.34
CA GLN A 167 1.80 18.43 -17.43
C GLN A 167 0.37 18.41 -17.97
N ARG A 168 -0.57 18.92 -17.21
CA ARG A 168 -1.96 19.02 -17.64
C ARG A 168 -2.22 20.38 -18.27
N PRO A 169 -2.99 20.43 -19.36
CA PRO A 169 -3.35 21.72 -19.98
C PRO A 169 -4.09 22.63 -18.99
N GLY A 170 -3.61 23.87 -18.85
CA GLY A 170 -4.22 24.87 -17.96
C GLY A 170 -3.87 24.75 -16.48
N GLU A 171 -3.01 23.81 -16.08
CA GLU A 171 -2.49 23.72 -14.72
C GLU A 171 -1.06 24.32 -14.66
N ASP A 172 -0.81 25.13 -13.64
CA ASP A 172 0.51 25.76 -13.44
C ASP A 172 1.54 24.78 -12.87
N LYS A 173 1.06 23.77 -12.11
CA LYS A 173 1.91 22.75 -11.50
C LYS A 173 1.88 21.45 -12.26
N LEU A 174 3.00 20.73 -12.20
CA LEU A 174 3.09 19.34 -12.65
C LEU A 174 2.22 18.42 -11.78
N THR A 175 1.80 17.30 -12.32
CA THR A 175 0.96 16.31 -11.62
C THR A 175 1.73 15.00 -11.44
N LEU A 176 1.86 14.53 -10.19
CA LEU A 176 2.50 13.27 -9.82
C LEU A 176 1.52 12.12 -9.86
N ASN A 177 1.79 11.12 -10.68
CA ASN A 177 1.07 9.84 -10.74
C ASN A 177 1.99 8.71 -10.27
N ALA A 178 1.38 7.62 -9.78
CA ALA A 178 2.14 6.47 -9.34
C ALA A 178 1.47 5.14 -9.71
N ILE A 179 2.30 4.10 -9.92
CA ILE A 179 1.85 2.71 -10.02
C ILE A 179 2.46 1.94 -8.85
N LEU A 180 1.61 1.31 -8.05
CA LEU A 180 2.00 0.30 -7.08
C LEU A 180 1.92 -1.08 -7.74
N ASN A 181 3.04 -1.78 -7.80
CA ASN A 181 3.10 -3.17 -8.26
C ASN A 181 3.13 -4.12 -7.06
N GLN A 182 2.17 -5.02 -7.02
CA GLN A 182 2.01 -5.99 -5.95
C GLN A 182 1.90 -7.39 -6.51
N ARG A 183 2.73 -8.33 -6.00
CA ARG A 183 2.73 -9.72 -6.48
C ARG A 183 1.62 -10.56 -5.88
N SER A 184 1.14 -10.19 -4.69
CA SER A 184 0.18 -10.96 -3.90
C SER A 184 -0.58 -10.02 -2.97
N GLN A 185 -1.90 -10.18 -2.88
CA GLN A 185 -2.78 -9.32 -2.09
C GLN A 185 -3.89 -10.11 -1.42
N ASP A 186 -3.84 -10.23 -0.09
CA ASP A 186 -5.01 -10.55 0.71
C ASP A 186 -6.00 -9.37 0.65
N VAL A 187 -7.11 -9.60 -0.04
CA VAL A 187 -8.06 -8.54 -0.32
C VAL A 187 -8.78 -8.07 0.94
N LEU A 188 -9.11 -8.97 1.87
CA LEU A 188 -9.78 -8.57 3.12
C LEU A 188 -8.81 -7.85 4.06
N ALA A 189 -7.68 -8.47 4.39
CA ALA A 189 -6.80 -7.96 5.44
C ALA A 189 -6.00 -6.73 4.99
N ALA A 190 -5.45 -6.73 3.76
CA ALA A 190 -4.40 -5.81 3.37
C ALA A 190 -4.77 -4.82 2.24
N ASN A 191 -5.83 -5.05 1.44
CA ASN A 191 -6.05 -4.23 0.24
C ASN A 191 -6.16 -2.74 0.55
N ASN A 192 -7.15 -2.32 1.33
CA ASN A 192 -7.32 -0.89 1.59
C ASN A 192 -6.18 -0.30 2.44
N TRP A 193 -5.56 -1.11 3.29
CA TRP A 193 -4.38 -0.70 4.05
C TRP A 193 -3.25 -0.24 3.12
N ASN A 194 -2.87 -1.07 2.15
CA ASN A 194 -1.83 -0.71 1.18
C ASN A 194 -2.26 0.47 0.28
N VAL A 195 -3.51 0.50 -0.19
CA VAL A 195 -4.02 1.64 -0.98
C VAL A 195 -3.89 2.94 -0.22
N VAL A 196 -4.24 2.97 1.07
CA VAL A 196 -4.12 4.15 1.93
C VAL A 196 -2.66 4.54 2.12
N GLN A 197 -1.78 3.59 2.46
CA GLN A 197 -0.34 3.84 2.63
C GLN A 197 0.27 4.53 1.41
N TYR A 198 0.07 3.96 0.24
CA TYR A 198 0.68 4.48 -0.98
C TYR A 198 -0.01 5.72 -1.51
N SER A 199 -1.30 5.95 -1.19
CA SER A 199 -1.95 7.23 -1.44
C SER A 199 -1.37 8.35 -0.59
N VAL A 200 -1.14 8.11 0.70
CA VAL A 200 -0.43 9.06 1.58
C VAL A 200 0.96 9.37 1.05
N LEU A 201 1.72 8.35 0.64
CA LEU A 201 3.05 8.52 0.05
C LEU A 201 3.03 9.43 -1.18
N VAL A 202 2.07 9.23 -2.10
CA VAL A 202 1.93 10.07 -3.30
C VAL A 202 1.61 11.52 -2.92
N HIS A 203 0.72 11.74 -1.95
CA HIS A 203 0.42 13.09 -1.43
C HIS A 203 1.65 13.76 -0.82
N MET A 204 2.43 13.05 -0.01
CA MET A 204 3.65 13.57 0.62
C MET A 204 4.71 13.91 -0.43
N LEU A 205 4.98 13.01 -1.37
CA LEU A 205 5.94 13.26 -2.45
C LEU A 205 5.51 14.40 -3.37
N ALA A 206 4.23 14.49 -3.72
CA ALA A 206 3.72 15.60 -4.51
C ALA A 206 3.93 16.94 -3.79
N GLN A 207 3.62 17.01 -2.48
CA GLN A 207 3.79 18.23 -1.69
C GLN A 207 5.26 18.66 -1.59
N VAL A 208 6.20 17.75 -1.28
CA VAL A 208 7.62 18.12 -1.14
C VAL A 208 8.32 18.41 -2.45
N CYS A 209 7.71 18.00 -3.58
CA CYS A 209 8.18 18.31 -4.92
C CYS A 209 7.41 19.45 -5.61
N ASP A 210 6.52 20.14 -4.87
CA ASP A 210 5.65 21.23 -5.37
C ASP A 210 4.82 20.84 -6.59
N MET A 211 4.20 19.65 -6.52
CA MET A 211 3.35 19.09 -7.58
C MET A 211 1.91 18.91 -7.09
N ASN A 212 0.97 18.85 -8.03
CA ASN A 212 -0.37 18.36 -7.77
C ASN A 212 -0.33 16.83 -7.59
N VAL A 213 -1.20 16.31 -6.73
CA VAL A 213 -1.43 14.86 -6.67
C VAL A 213 -2.22 14.42 -7.91
N GLY A 214 -1.93 13.23 -8.43
CA GLY A 214 -2.57 12.67 -9.60
C GLY A 214 -3.33 11.40 -9.30
N GLU A 215 -2.91 10.29 -9.89
CA GLU A 215 -3.55 8.98 -9.75
C GLU A 215 -2.60 7.97 -9.10
N LEU A 216 -3.19 7.06 -8.31
CA LEU A 216 -2.55 5.82 -7.90
C LEU A 216 -3.19 4.67 -8.70
N VAL A 217 -2.38 3.94 -9.47
CA VAL A 217 -2.78 2.70 -10.11
C VAL A 217 -2.19 1.54 -9.30
N HIS A 218 -3.05 0.66 -8.80
CA HIS A 218 -2.64 -0.53 -8.03
C HIS A 218 -2.76 -1.76 -8.92
N VAL A 219 -1.63 -2.34 -9.30
CA VAL A 219 -1.53 -3.53 -10.14
C VAL A 219 -1.19 -4.73 -9.25
N ILE A 220 -2.04 -5.74 -9.29
CA ILE A 220 -1.97 -6.91 -8.42
C ILE A 220 -1.87 -8.17 -9.31
N ALA A 221 -0.79 -8.93 -9.19
CA ALA A 221 -0.64 -10.15 -9.95
C ALA A 221 -1.56 -11.27 -9.43
N ASP A 222 -1.66 -11.44 -8.11
CA ASP A 222 -2.51 -12.42 -7.45
C ASP A 222 -3.38 -11.70 -6.39
N ALA A 223 -4.61 -11.36 -6.76
CA ALA A 223 -5.62 -10.81 -5.85
C ALA A 223 -6.49 -11.95 -5.33
N HIS A 224 -6.48 -12.20 -4.01
CA HIS A 224 -7.16 -13.37 -3.47
C HIS A 224 -7.99 -13.09 -2.22
N ILE A 225 -9.00 -13.93 -2.05
CA ILE A 225 -9.86 -14.00 -0.87
C ILE A 225 -9.67 -15.40 -0.28
N TYR A 226 -9.19 -15.48 0.97
CA TYR A 226 -9.08 -16.75 1.67
C TYR A 226 -10.45 -17.38 1.93
N ASP A 227 -10.50 -18.71 2.01
CA ASP A 227 -11.74 -19.47 2.21
C ASP A 227 -12.52 -19.01 3.46
N ARG A 228 -11.84 -18.79 4.60
CA ARG A 228 -12.46 -18.27 5.83
C ARG A 228 -12.84 -16.79 5.75
N HIS A 229 -12.30 -16.06 4.77
CA HIS A 229 -12.68 -14.66 4.51
C HIS A 229 -13.93 -14.52 3.65
N ILE A 230 -14.35 -15.56 2.90
CA ILE A 230 -15.48 -15.47 1.96
C ILE A 230 -16.77 -14.99 2.63
N PRO A 231 -17.21 -15.53 3.79
CA PRO A 231 -18.41 -15.05 4.45
C PRO A 231 -18.30 -13.58 4.88
N ILE A 232 -17.11 -13.17 5.37
CA ILE A 232 -16.85 -11.80 5.81
C ILE A 232 -16.90 -10.84 4.62
N ILE A 233 -16.27 -11.19 3.50
CA ILE A 233 -16.30 -10.37 2.27
C ILE A 233 -17.75 -10.24 1.74
N LYS A 234 -18.52 -11.32 1.71
CA LYS A 234 -19.93 -11.28 1.24
C LYS A 234 -20.78 -10.34 2.10
N GLU A 235 -20.58 -10.36 3.40
CA GLU A 235 -21.25 -9.45 4.32
C GLU A 235 -20.77 -8.01 4.09
N LEU A 236 -19.43 -7.78 4.05
CA LEU A 236 -18.83 -6.47 3.91
C LEU A 236 -19.28 -5.75 2.61
N ILE A 237 -19.29 -6.44 1.46
CA ILE A 237 -19.68 -5.85 0.19
C ILE A 237 -21.20 -5.61 0.07
N SER A 238 -22.00 -6.11 0.99
CA SER A 238 -23.44 -5.85 1.08
C SER A 238 -23.80 -4.63 1.91
N ARG A 239 -22.83 -4.05 2.64
CA ARG A 239 -23.04 -2.93 3.54
C ARG A 239 -23.40 -1.63 2.81
N PRO A 240 -24.11 -0.71 3.49
CA PRO A 240 -24.28 0.66 3.01
C PRO A 240 -22.89 1.31 2.79
N GLN A 241 -22.81 2.10 1.74
CA GLN A 241 -21.62 2.87 1.38
C GLN A 241 -21.88 4.37 1.64
N TYR A 242 -20.88 5.07 2.15
CA TYR A 242 -20.97 6.49 2.46
C TYR A 242 -20.10 7.31 1.49
N ASP A 243 -20.13 8.62 1.63
CA ASP A 243 -19.27 9.50 0.86
C ASP A 243 -17.82 9.42 1.36
N ALA A 244 -16.88 9.67 0.46
CA ALA A 244 -15.46 9.67 0.82
C ALA A 244 -15.16 10.78 1.84
N PRO A 245 -14.28 10.51 2.82
CA PRO A 245 -13.85 11.54 3.75
C PRO A 245 -12.97 12.59 3.07
N THR A 246 -12.90 13.76 3.68
CA THR A 246 -11.96 14.80 3.27
C THR A 246 -10.60 14.53 3.91
N PHE A 247 -9.59 14.27 3.09
CA PHE A 247 -8.21 14.07 3.53
C PHE A 247 -7.45 15.39 3.59
N THR A 248 -6.65 15.58 4.64
CA THR A 248 -5.77 16.73 4.79
C THR A 248 -4.37 16.27 5.17
N LEU A 249 -3.38 16.83 4.48
CA LEU A 249 -1.96 16.71 4.80
C LEU A 249 -1.47 18.08 5.33
N ASN A 250 -0.66 18.08 6.39
CA ASN A 250 -0.10 19.31 6.96
C ASN A 250 0.70 20.09 5.89
N PRO A 251 0.22 21.28 5.46
CA PRO A 251 0.81 22.01 4.32
C PRO A 251 2.17 22.65 4.66
N GLU A 252 2.52 22.75 5.95
CA GLU A 252 3.77 23.39 6.40
C GLU A 252 5.00 22.50 6.19
N ILE A 253 4.81 21.18 6.06
CA ILE A 253 5.91 20.24 5.88
C ILE A 253 6.41 20.28 4.42
N LYS A 254 7.69 20.61 4.24
CA LYS A 254 8.36 20.73 2.93
C LYS A 254 9.50 19.71 2.74
N ASP A 255 9.82 18.97 3.77
CA ASP A 255 10.81 17.88 3.76
C ASP A 255 10.12 16.55 4.03
N PHE A 256 10.35 15.56 3.16
CA PHE A 256 9.78 14.22 3.30
C PHE A 256 10.12 13.58 4.65
N TYR A 257 11.33 13.84 5.15
CA TYR A 257 11.82 13.28 6.40
C TYR A 257 11.30 13.99 7.66
N ALA A 258 10.56 15.08 7.50
CA ALA A 258 9.93 15.79 8.62
C ALA A 258 8.49 15.36 8.89
N PHE A 259 7.85 14.59 8.00
CA PHE A 259 6.49 14.09 8.22
C PHE A 259 6.43 13.10 9.38
N THR A 260 5.31 13.17 10.10
CA THR A 260 4.92 12.20 11.13
C THR A 260 3.52 11.66 10.84
N ARG A 261 3.12 10.60 11.52
CA ARG A 261 1.76 10.06 11.43
C ARG A 261 0.65 11.03 11.89
N ASN A 262 1.02 12.14 12.54
CA ASN A 262 0.09 13.15 13.00
C ASN A 262 -0.15 14.27 11.97
N ASP A 263 0.62 14.30 10.89
CA ASP A 263 0.50 15.29 9.82
C ASP A 263 -0.58 14.93 8.79
N VAL A 264 -1.26 13.80 8.98
CA VAL A 264 -2.41 13.37 8.18
C VAL A 264 -3.68 13.39 9.03
N SER A 265 -4.77 13.83 8.44
CA SER A 265 -6.10 13.79 9.08
C SER A 265 -7.20 13.57 8.07
N VAL A 266 -8.34 13.12 8.54
CA VAL A 266 -9.58 13.00 7.76
C VAL A 266 -10.75 13.58 8.53
N GLU A 267 -11.64 14.25 7.81
CA GLU A 267 -12.89 14.77 8.31
C GLU A 267 -14.06 14.07 7.63
N ASN A 268 -15.21 14.03 8.29
CA ASN A 268 -16.44 13.42 7.77
C ASN A 268 -16.28 11.92 7.41
N TYR A 269 -15.44 11.19 8.16
CA TYR A 269 -15.21 9.77 7.93
C TYR A 269 -16.28 8.93 8.64
N ILE A 270 -17.36 8.64 7.93
CA ILE A 270 -18.45 7.76 8.37
C ILE A 270 -18.19 6.37 7.81
N THR A 271 -18.30 5.34 8.65
CA THR A 271 -18.05 3.95 8.24
C THR A 271 -19.09 2.99 8.81
N GLY A 272 -19.24 1.84 8.17
CA GLY A 272 -19.88 0.69 8.77
C GLY A 272 -19.12 0.19 10.01
N GLU A 273 -19.72 -0.76 10.72
CA GLU A 273 -19.10 -1.36 11.91
C GLU A 273 -17.75 -2.01 11.60
N GLN A 274 -16.83 -1.91 12.55
CA GLN A 274 -15.53 -2.55 12.43
C GLN A 274 -15.69 -4.08 12.50
N ILE A 275 -14.93 -4.78 11.66
CA ILE A 275 -14.80 -6.23 11.74
C ILE A 275 -13.59 -6.53 12.61
N THR A 276 -13.85 -7.21 13.71
CA THR A 276 -12.82 -7.76 14.60
C THR A 276 -12.60 -9.24 14.28
N ASP A 277 -11.53 -9.81 14.80
CA ASP A 277 -11.26 -11.26 14.74
C ASP A 277 -11.17 -11.81 13.31
N ILE A 278 -10.59 -11.03 12.37
CA ILE A 278 -10.27 -11.52 11.03
C ILE A 278 -9.20 -12.59 11.17
N PRO A 279 -9.47 -13.85 10.77
CA PRO A 279 -8.46 -14.89 10.84
C PRO A 279 -7.30 -14.61 9.90
N ILE A 280 -6.07 -14.84 10.35
CA ILE A 280 -4.85 -14.65 9.57
C ILE A 280 -4.27 -16.01 9.21
N ALA A 281 -3.91 -16.20 7.95
CA ALA A 281 -3.18 -17.37 7.46
C ALA A 281 -1.67 -17.01 7.33
N ILE A 282 -0.79 -17.90 7.78
CA ILE A 282 0.66 -17.71 7.82
C ILE A 282 1.37 -18.70 6.92
#